data_0a4828a1e2c3920e57738d08c9e8d814
#
_entry.id   0a4828a1e2c3920e57738d08c9e8d814
#
_cell.length_a   1.000
_cell.length_b   1.000
_cell.length_c   1.000
_cell.angle_alpha   90.00
_cell.angle_beta   90.00
_cell.angle_gamma   90.00
#
_symmetry.space_group_name_H-M   'P 1'
#
loop_
_entity.id
_entity.type
_entity.pdbx_description
1 polymer ?
#
loop_
_entity_poly.entity_id
_entity_poly.type
_entity_poly.pdbx_seq_one_letter_code
_entity_poly.pdbx_strand_id
1 'polypeptide(L)'
;MKRVRLISSMVGIGVLLASVAVAAAGSAQAGSAKSMFCSGCHGVDGNAAYPSARLAGQATQRFTQSMVDFKTGRRFHPVMNILSVGLTQQDMDDMAMFYAAQKPVTLENASLYWRLGGGDAVNAATDELIAVSQADARMNGGITGGCRVKLKEQLCAATGGPCTYTGRDMKTAHRGMKITDAQFDAVADNLVKVLTTFKVPGKEQKELLGLIAPMRGDVVGQ
;
A
#
# COMPACT_ATOMS: atom_id res chain seq x y z
N MET A 1 -50.30 -75.26 38.82
CA MET A 1 -50.17 -73.81 38.64
C MET A 1 -48.72 -73.47 38.49
N LYS A 2 -48.18 -73.24 37.26
CA LYS A 2 -46.77 -72.87 36.98
C LYS A 2 -46.67 -71.37 36.76
N ARG A 3 -45.95 -70.69 37.59
CA ARG A 3 -45.67 -69.22 37.45
C ARG A 3 -44.53 -69.04 36.44
N VAL A 4 -44.80 -68.35 35.33
CA VAL A 4 -43.82 -67.90 34.37
C VAL A 4 -43.25 -66.55 34.87
N ARG A 5 -41.94 -66.50 35.09
CA ARG A 5 -41.23 -65.22 35.37
C ARG A 5 -40.78 -64.61 34.03
N LEU A 6 -41.28 -63.43 33.73
CA LEU A 6 -40.76 -62.59 32.63
C LEU A 6 -39.48 -61.89 33.10
N ILE A 7 -38.40 -62.16 32.42
CA ILE A 7 -37.14 -61.42 32.59
C ILE A 7 -37.19 -60.25 31.60
N SER A 8 -37.28 -59.02 32.14
CA SER A 8 -37.26 -57.81 31.31
C SER A 8 -35.80 -57.41 31.12
N SER A 9 -35.26 -57.59 29.90
CA SER A 9 -33.90 -57.08 29.55
C SER A 9 -34.01 -55.63 29.12
N MET A 10 -33.53 -54.72 29.94
CA MET A 10 -33.33 -53.33 29.55
C MET A 10 -32.05 -53.24 28.72
N VAL A 11 -32.17 -53.03 27.43
CA VAL A 11 -31.09 -52.64 26.55
C VAL A 11 -30.90 -51.12 26.69
N GLY A 12 -29.84 -50.72 27.40
CA GLY A 12 -29.44 -49.33 27.53
C GLY A 12 -28.82 -48.87 26.20
N ILE A 13 -29.51 -47.99 25.45
CA ILE A 13 -28.94 -47.30 24.33
C ILE A 13 -28.05 -46.17 24.86
N GLY A 14 -26.75 -46.41 24.88
CA GLY A 14 -25.77 -45.38 25.14
C GLY A 14 -25.69 -44.39 23.97
N VAL A 15 -26.28 -43.21 24.14
CA VAL A 15 -26.09 -42.11 23.16
C VAL A 15 -24.67 -41.56 23.35
N LEU A 16 -23.77 -41.91 22.44
CA LEU A 16 -22.48 -41.27 22.33
C LEU A 16 -22.71 -39.83 21.79
N LEU A 17 -22.68 -38.84 22.71
CA LEU A 17 -22.60 -37.42 22.33
C LEU A 17 -21.21 -37.17 21.78
N ALA A 18 -21.04 -37.25 20.45
CA ALA A 18 -19.84 -36.75 19.78
C ALA A 18 -19.83 -35.22 19.94
N SER A 19 -18.94 -34.74 20.80
CA SER A 19 -18.67 -33.29 20.91
C SER A 19 -18.08 -32.81 19.59
N VAL A 20 -18.89 -32.21 18.74
CA VAL A 20 -18.39 -31.48 17.57
C VAL A 20 -17.71 -30.24 18.12
N ALA A 21 -16.39 -30.22 18.13
CA ALA A 21 -15.63 -28.99 18.40
C ALA A 21 -15.95 -28.00 17.26
N VAL A 22 -16.81 -27.04 17.56
CA VAL A 22 -17.03 -25.90 16.68
C VAL A 22 -15.73 -25.10 16.71
N ALA A 23 -15.01 -25.10 15.59
CA ALA A 23 -13.85 -24.22 15.44
C ALA A 23 -14.30 -22.78 15.74
N ALA A 24 -13.61 -22.11 16.66
CA ALA A 24 -13.92 -20.73 16.99
C ALA A 24 -13.74 -19.87 15.73
N ALA A 25 -14.74 -19.03 15.45
CA ALA A 25 -14.60 -18.05 14.37
C ALA A 25 -13.38 -17.16 14.61
N GLY A 26 -12.65 -16.81 13.55
CA GLY A 26 -11.46 -15.95 13.68
C GLY A 26 -11.80 -14.58 14.30
N SER A 27 -10.82 -13.98 14.98
CA SER A 27 -10.92 -12.67 15.62
C SER A 27 -10.03 -11.64 14.92
N ALA A 28 -10.62 -10.55 14.44
CA ALA A 28 -9.85 -9.46 13.82
C ALA A 28 -8.87 -8.80 14.80
N GLN A 29 -9.21 -8.71 16.09
CA GLN A 29 -8.32 -8.17 17.13
C GLN A 29 -7.09 -9.07 17.34
N ALA A 30 -7.29 -10.38 17.49
CA ALA A 30 -6.19 -11.34 17.57
C ALA A 30 -5.37 -11.36 16.29
N GLY A 31 -6.04 -11.24 15.13
CA GLY A 31 -5.41 -11.17 13.81
C GLY A 31 -4.51 -9.96 13.65
N SER A 32 -4.87 -8.80 14.18
CA SER A 32 -4.02 -7.60 14.15
C SER A 32 -2.66 -7.85 14.80
N ALA A 33 -2.63 -8.41 16.00
CA ALA A 33 -1.38 -8.74 16.69
C ALA A 33 -0.54 -9.79 15.93
N LYS A 34 -1.19 -10.82 15.40
CA LYS A 34 -0.53 -11.90 14.63
C LYS A 34 -0.01 -11.43 13.29
N SER A 35 -0.62 -10.40 12.69
CA SER A 35 -0.24 -9.83 11.39
C SER A 35 1.01 -8.95 11.43
N MET A 36 1.59 -8.68 12.59
CA MET A 36 2.80 -7.84 12.71
C MET A 36 3.97 -8.34 11.86
N PHE A 37 4.16 -9.66 11.75
CA PHE A 37 5.21 -10.24 10.91
C PHE A 37 4.95 -10.03 9.41
N CYS A 38 3.70 -9.85 9.01
CA CYS A 38 3.30 -9.66 7.61
C CYS A 38 3.46 -8.19 7.19
N SER A 39 3.44 -7.26 8.17
CA SER A 39 3.38 -5.82 7.93
C SER A 39 4.60 -5.27 7.19
N GLY A 40 5.79 -5.86 7.40
CA GLY A 40 7.01 -5.43 6.73
C GLY A 40 6.95 -5.52 5.19
N CYS A 41 6.19 -6.48 4.67
CA CYS A 41 6.02 -6.67 3.23
C CYS A 41 4.63 -6.26 2.74
N HIS A 42 3.59 -6.51 3.53
CA HIS A 42 2.19 -6.30 3.12
C HIS A 42 1.58 -4.99 3.64
N GLY A 43 2.33 -4.19 4.43
CA GLY A 43 1.82 -3.01 5.12
C GLY A 43 1.02 -3.37 6.38
N VAL A 44 0.96 -2.44 7.33
CA VAL A 44 0.28 -2.64 8.63
C VAL A 44 -1.20 -2.96 8.50
N ASP A 45 -1.83 -2.52 7.42
CA ASP A 45 -3.23 -2.71 7.07
C ASP A 45 -3.43 -3.64 5.85
N GLY A 46 -2.36 -4.24 5.34
CA GLY A 46 -2.40 -5.10 4.16
C GLY A 46 -2.52 -4.39 2.81
N ASN A 47 -2.27 -3.08 2.77
CA ASN A 47 -2.36 -2.27 1.55
C ASN A 47 -1.02 -2.02 0.85
N ALA A 48 0.04 -2.76 1.17
CA ALA A 48 1.31 -2.59 0.48
C ALA A 48 1.18 -2.72 -1.04
N ALA A 49 2.01 -1.97 -1.73
CA ALA A 49 2.13 -2.04 -3.17
C ALA A 49 3.04 -3.20 -3.62
N TYR A 50 3.00 -3.46 -4.93
CA TYR A 50 3.93 -4.37 -5.58
C TYR A 50 5.37 -4.22 -5.01
N PRO A 51 6.13 -5.34 -4.82
CA PRO A 51 5.83 -6.69 -5.29
C PRO A 51 4.93 -7.53 -4.37
N SER A 52 4.57 -7.05 -3.18
CA SER A 52 3.75 -7.80 -2.23
C SER A 52 2.27 -7.82 -2.63
N ALA A 53 1.62 -8.95 -2.41
CA ALA A 53 0.19 -9.05 -2.65
C ALA A 53 -0.61 -8.20 -1.66
N ARG A 54 -1.60 -7.46 -2.15
CA ARG A 54 -2.53 -6.73 -1.29
C ARG A 54 -3.43 -7.71 -0.53
N LEU A 55 -3.52 -7.53 0.78
CA LEU A 55 -4.30 -8.38 1.70
C LEU A 55 -5.59 -7.70 2.16
N ALA A 56 -5.60 -6.35 2.23
CA ALA A 56 -6.76 -5.58 2.67
C ALA A 56 -8.01 -5.89 1.84
N GLY A 57 -9.13 -6.12 2.54
CA GLY A 57 -10.43 -6.42 1.94
C GLY A 57 -10.54 -7.78 1.26
N GLN A 58 -9.56 -8.66 1.40
CA GLN A 58 -9.68 -10.02 0.87
C GLN A 58 -10.75 -10.81 1.62
N ALA A 59 -11.52 -11.62 0.88
CA ALA A 59 -12.42 -12.58 1.50
C ALA A 59 -11.63 -13.55 2.39
N THR A 60 -12.13 -13.78 3.61
CA THR A 60 -11.47 -14.61 4.62
C THR A 60 -11.08 -15.98 4.09
N GLN A 61 -12.00 -16.65 3.39
CA GLN A 61 -11.76 -17.96 2.80
C GLN A 61 -10.58 -17.94 1.81
N ARG A 62 -10.45 -16.89 0.98
CA ARG A 62 -9.36 -16.76 0.01
C ARG A 62 -8.01 -16.58 0.71
N PHE A 63 -7.97 -15.78 1.77
CA PHE A 63 -6.77 -15.58 2.57
C PHE A 63 -6.34 -16.90 3.22
N THR A 64 -7.24 -17.54 3.97
CA THR A 64 -6.97 -18.80 4.67
C THR A 64 -6.51 -19.90 3.70
N GLN A 65 -7.20 -20.05 2.55
CA GLN A 65 -6.81 -21.04 1.55
C GLN A 65 -5.41 -20.76 0.99
N SER A 66 -5.09 -19.50 0.69
CA SER A 66 -3.76 -19.14 0.21
C SER A 66 -2.66 -19.47 1.22
N MET A 67 -2.91 -19.23 2.52
CA MET A 67 -1.96 -19.57 3.59
C MET A 67 -1.78 -21.08 3.73
N VAL A 68 -2.86 -21.86 3.64
CA VAL A 68 -2.81 -23.32 3.60
C VAL A 68 -2.02 -23.82 2.38
N ASP A 69 -2.21 -23.20 1.22
CA ASP A 69 -1.50 -23.58 -0.01
C ASP A 69 0.01 -23.31 0.10
N PHE A 70 0.42 -22.21 0.71
CA PHE A 70 1.82 -21.96 1.02
C PHE A 70 2.36 -22.96 2.05
N LYS A 71 1.65 -23.18 3.14
CA LYS A 71 2.03 -24.10 4.21
C LYS A 71 2.22 -25.55 3.71
N THR A 72 1.38 -25.98 2.79
CA THR A 72 1.40 -27.34 2.24
C THR A 72 2.25 -27.48 0.98
N GLY A 73 2.87 -26.39 0.50
CA GLY A 73 3.67 -26.38 -0.73
C GLY A 73 2.87 -26.45 -2.02
N ARG A 74 1.53 -26.41 -1.97
CA ARG A 74 0.69 -26.33 -3.18
C ARG A 74 0.90 -25.03 -3.96
N ARG A 75 1.28 -23.97 -3.26
CA ARG A 75 1.71 -22.71 -3.84
C ARG A 75 3.14 -22.42 -3.40
N PHE A 76 4.01 -22.09 -4.36
CA PHE A 76 5.41 -21.78 -4.07
C PHE A 76 5.64 -20.27 -3.98
N HIS A 77 6.29 -19.85 -2.92
CA HIS A 77 6.90 -18.54 -2.74
C HIS A 77 7.95 -18.63 -1.64
N PRO A 78 9.21 -18.28 -1.89
CA PRO A 78 10.34 -18.60 -0.99
C PRO A 78 10.15 -18.07 0.43
N VAL A 79 9.55 -16.88 0.59
CA VAL A 79 9.28 -16.28 1.91
C VAL A 79 7.99 -16.82 2.52
N MET A 80 6.88 -16.85 1.74
CA MET A 80 5.57 -17.21 2.29
C MET A 80 5.48 -18.67 2.73
N ASN A 81 6.17 -19.60 2.04
CA ASN A 81 6.23 -21.00 2.47
C ASN A 81 6.89 -21.13 3.85
N ILE A 82 7.97 -20.36 4.12
CA ILE A 82 8.65 -20.36 5.43
C ILE A 82 7.74 -19.77 6.52
N LEU A 83 7.14 -18.60 6.26
CA LEU A 83 6.32 -17.89 7.24
C LEU A 83 5.03 -18.65 7.61
N SER A 84 4.48 -19.43 6.67
CA SER A 84 3.22 -20.14 6.89
C SER A 84 3.35 -21.44 7.68
N VAL A 85 4.54 -22.06 7.75
CA VAL A 85 4.75 -23.37 8.40
C VAL A 85 4.30 -23.37 9.86
N GLY A 86 4.65 -22.34 10.61
CA GLY A 86 4.35 -22.22 12.05
C GLY A 86 2.92 -21.82 12.39
N LEU A 87 2.12 -21.40 11.40
CA LEU A 87 0.76 -20.89 11.64
C LEU A 87 -0.22 -22.03 11.89
N THR A 88 -1.04 -21.92 12.93
CA THR A 88 -2.19 -22.77 13.15
C THR A 88 -3.36 -22.36 12.27
N GLN A 89 -4.39 -23.19 12.15
CA GLN A 89 -5.62 -22.82 11.45
C GLN A 89 -6.25 -21.57 12.08
N GLN A 90 -6.29 -21.50 13.42
CA GLN A 90 -6.82 -20.34 14.15
C GLN A 90 -6.03 -19.07 13.87
N ASP A 91 -4.70 -19.15 13.72
CA ASP A 91 -3.89 -17.97 13.36
C ASP A 91 -4.25 -17.45 11.95
N MET A 92 -4.42 -18.35 11.02
CA MET A 92 -4.82 -18.01 9.65
C MET A 92 -6.23 -17.41 9.60
N ASP A 93 -7.16 -17.93 10.38
CA ASP A 93 -8.54 -17.43 10.46
C ASP A 93 -8.60 -16.06 11.15
N ASP A 94 -7.84 -15.84 12.22
CA ASP A 94 -7.74 -14.55 12.90
C ASP A 94 -7.16 -13.47 11.94
N MET A 95 -6.05 -13.77 11.27
CA MET A 95 -5.45 -12.86 10.29
C MET A 95 -6.36 -12.60 9.09
N ALA A 96 -7.11 -13.63 8.65
CA ALA A 96 -8.11 -13.48 7.60
C ALA A 96 -9.20 -12.47 7.99
N MET A 97 -9.71 -12.56 9.22
CA MET A 97 -10.70 -11.61 9.74
C MET A 97 -10.14 -10.19 9.86
N PHE A 98 -8.88 -10.05 10.30
CA PHE A 98 -8.22 -8.75 10.36
C PHE A 98 -8.10 -8.11 8.98
N TYR A 99 -7.53 -8.80 7.99
CA TYR A 99 -7.34 -8.23 6.65
C TYR A 99 -8.65 -8.04 5.90
N ALA A 100 -9.66 -8.89 6.11
CA ALA A 100 -10.98 -8.70 5.51
C ALA A 100 -11.68 -7.41 6.00
N ALA A 101 -11.41 -7.00 7.26
CA ALA A 101 -11.93 -5.77 7.84
C ALA A 101 -11.17 -4.51 7.39
N GLN A 102 -9.98 -4.65 6.79
CA GLN A 102 -9.22 -3.49 6.31
C GLN A 102 -9.85 -2.92 5.04
N LYS A 103 -9.87 -1.59 4.95
CA LYS A 103 -10.36 -0.91 3.75
C LYS A 103 -9.31 -1.00 2.64
N PRO A 104 -9.61 -1.64 1.50
CA PRO A 104 -8.67 -1.69 0.40
C PRO A 104 -8.40 -0.28 -0.15
N VAL A 105 -7.13 0.03 -0.41
CA VAL A 105 -6.77 1.21 -1.19
C VAL A 105 -7.09 0.90 -2.66
N THR A 106 -8.11 1.57 -3.19
CA THR A 106 -8.46 1.55 -4.61
C THR A 106 -7.83 2.74 -5.31
N LEU A 107 -7.81 2.76 -6.66
CA LEU A 107 -7.37 3.96 -7.39
C LEU A 107 -8.19 5.20 -7.03
N GLU A 108 -9.44 5.02 -6.62
CA GLU A 108 -10.33 6.11 -6.24
C GLU A 108 -9.96 6.74 -4.90
N ASN A 109 -9.56 5.94 -3.90
CA ASN A 109 -9.21 6.39 -2.55
C ASN A 109 -7.68 6.40 -2.27
N ALA A 110 -6.87 6.08 -3.29
CA ALA A 110 -5.43 6.15 -3.20
C ALA A 110 -4.97 7.61 -3.13
N SER A 111 -3.85 7.86 -2.42
CA SER A 111 -3.17 9.15 -2.53
C SER A 111 -2.74 9.40 -3.99
N LEU A 112 -2.50 10.67 -4.33
CA LEU A 112 -2.02 11.03 -5.66
C LEU A 112 -0.75 10.25 -6.03
N TYR A 113 0.15 10.02 -5.07
CA TYR A 113 1.36 9.22 -5.25
C TYR A 113 1.09 7.85 -5.87
N TRP A 114 0.14 7.10 -5.32
CA TRP A 114 -0.20 5.77 -5.84
C TRP A 114 -0.96 5.81 -7.16
N ARG A 115 -1.77 6.85 -7.38
CA ARG A 115 -2.47 7.08 -8.64
C ARG A 115 -1.51 7.47 -9.77
N LEU A 116 -0.38 8.10 -9.43
CA LEU A 116 0.72 8.40 -10.36
C LEU A 116 1.61 7.18 -10.66
N GLY A 117 1.41 6.04 -9.99
CA GLY A 117 2.17 4.81 -10.22
C GLY A 117 3.24 4.51 -9.17
N GLY A 118 3.28 5.26 -8.06
CA GLY A 118 4.20 5.02 -6.95
C GLY A 118 5.64 5.46 -7.23
N GLY A 119 6.59 4.91 -6.44
CA GLY A 119 7.98 5.40 -6.41
C GLY A 119 8.70 5.40 -7.75
N ASP A 120 8.63 4.32 -8.49
CA ASP A 120 9.35 4.21 -9.76
C ASP A 120 8.84 5.21 -10.78
N ALA A 121 7.52 5.37 -10.90
CA ALA A 121 6.92 6.32 -11.82
C ALA A 121 7.19 7.78 -11.42
N VAL A 122 7.04 8.12 -10.13
CA VAL A 122 7.34 9.47 -9.61
C VAL A 122 8.82 9.81 -9.79
N ASN A 123 9.73 8.86 -9.53
CA ASN A 123 11.16 9.05 -9.73
C ASN A 123 11.52 9.25 -11.20
N ALA A 124 10.97 8.42 -12.11
CA ALA A 124 11.20 8.53 -13.54
C ALA A 124 10.68 9.88 -14.10
N ALA A 125 9.45 10.27 -13.71
CA ALA A 125 8.89 11.56 -14.10
C ALA A 125 9.71 12.75 -13.56
N THR A 126 10.26 12.64 -12.33
CA THR A 126 11.13 13.68 -11.76
C THR A 126 12.45 13.79 -12.52
N ASP A 127 13.06 12.66 -12.88
CA ASP A 127 14.30 12.65 -13.65
C ASP A 127 14.09 13.27 -15.05
N GLU A 128 12.98 12.95 -15.71
CA GLU A 128 12.61 13.51 -16.98
C GLU A 128 12.30 15.02 -16.87
N LEU A 129 11.59 15.46 -15.80
CA LEU A 129 11.36 16.89 -15.54
C LEU A 129 12.68 17.67 -15.43
N ILE A 130 13.66 17.13 -14.74
CA ILE A 130 14.99 17.74 -14.62
C ILE A 130 15.64 17.84 -16.00
N ALA A 131 15.62 16.76 -16.80
CA ALA A 131 16.22 16.73 -18.12
C ALA A 131 15.57 17.75 -19.09
N VAL A 132 14.24 17.76 -19.14
CA VAL A 132 13.48 18.70 -19.98
C VAL A 132 13.72 20.16 -19.54
N SER A 133 13.78 20.41 -18.21
CA SER A 133 14.03 21.74 -17.67
C SER A 133 15.46 22.22 -17.95
N GLN A 134 16.44 21.33 -17.95
CA GLN A 134 17.83 21.68 -18.33
C GLN A 134 17.95 22.04 -19.83
N ALA A 135 17.12 21.46 -20.68
CA ALA A 135 17.07 21.73 -22.10
C ALA A 135 16.22 22.97 -22.45
N ASP A 136 15.43 23.50 -21.53
CA ASP A 136 14.54 24.64 -21.75
C ASP A 136 15.31 25.96 -21.62
N ALA A 137 15.42 26.71 -22.72
CA ALA A 137 16.14 28.00 -22.78
C ALA A 137 15.60 29.04 -21.77
N ARG A 138 14.33 28.94 -21.36
CA ARG A 138 13.72 29.82 -20.33
C ARG A 138 14.32 29.61 -18.93
N MET A 139 14.92 28.45 -18.69
CA MET A 139 15.38 28.03 -17.36
C MET A 139 16.83 28.43 -17.01
N ASN A 140 17.60 29.03 -17.96
CA ASN A 140 18.99 29.47 -17.73
C ASN A 140 19.87 28.42 -17.02
N GLY A 141 19.88 27.18 -17.49
CA GLY A 141 20.63 26.07 -16.88
C GLY A 141 19.80 25.11 -16.05
N GLY A 142 18.50 25.35 -15.94
CA GLY A 142 17.53 24.39 -15.42
C GLY A 142 17.65 24.05 -13.92
N ILE A 143 17.05 22.95 -13.55
CA ILE A 143 17.11 22.39 -12.19
C ILE A 143 18.46 21.69 -12.03
N THR A 144 19.29 22.13 -11.08
CA THR A 144 20.65 21.58 -10.89
C THR A 144 20.60 20.17 -10.27
N GLY A 145 21.62 19.35 -10.56
CA GLY A 145 21.70 17.96 -10.08
C GLY A 145 21.67 17.83 -8.55
N GLY A 146 22.10 18.85 -7.80
CA GLY A 146 22.04 18.87 -6.34
C GLY A 146 20.62 18.87 -5.78
N CYS A 147 19.63 19.31 -6.55
CA CYS A 147 18.22 19.33 -6.16
C CYS A 147 17.49 18.00 -6.43
N ARG A 148 18.06 17.08 -7.22
CA ARG A 148 17.40 15.86 -7.68
C ARG A 148 16.79 15.04 -6.55
N VAL A 149 17.57 14.73 -5.53
CA VAL A 149 17.12 13.92 -4.38
C VAL A 149 16.00 14.63 -3.63
N LYS A 150 16.19 15.93 -3.37
CA LYS A 150 15.20 16.73 -2.62
C LYS A 150 13.90 16.94 -3.40
N LEU A 151 13.97 17.08 -4.71
CA LEU A 151 12.77 17.17 -5.55
C LEU A 151 11.99 15.84 -5.56
N LYS A 152 12.67 14.69 -5.61
CA LYS A 152 12.03 13.38 -5.48
C LYS A 152 11.36 13.19 -4.12
N GLU A 153 12.06 13.52 -3.02
CA GLU A 153 11.50 13.49 -1.66
C GLU A 153 10.26 14.40 -1.57
N GLN A 154 10.35 15.60 -2.10
CA GLN A 154 9.27 16.60 -2.05
C GLN A 154 8.03 16.13 -2.82
N LEU A 155 8.20 15.68 -4.07
CA LEU A 155 7.08 15.19 -4.88
C LEU A 155 6.44 13.95 -4.26
N CYS A 156 7.26 13.01 -3.75
CA CYS A 156 6.75 11.85 -3.04
C CYS A 156 5.93 12.26 -1.80
N ALA A 157 6.45 13.11 -0.94
CA ALA A 157 5.75 13.55 0.28
C ALA A 157 4.50 14.38 -0.05
N ALA A 158 4.61 15.34 -0.97
CA ALA A 158 3.51 16.24 -1.34
C ALA A 158 2.32 15.48 -1.99
N THR A 159 2.60 14.38 -2.68
CA THR A 159 1.56 13.54 -3.30
C THR A 159 1.00 12.46 -2.38
N GLY A 160 1.40 12.44 -1.10
CA GLY A 160 0.94 11.47 -0.10
C GLY A 160 1.63 10.11 -0.22
N GLY A 161 2.88 10.09 -0.68
CA GLY A 161 3.75 8.91 -0.66
C GLY A 161 4.40 8.68 0.72
N PRO A 162 5.14 7.57 0.88
CA PRO A 162 5.74 7.18 2.16
C PRO A 162 7.03 7.93 2.52
N CYS A 163 7.40 8.94 1.73
CA CYS A 163 8.66 9.67 1.92
C CYS A 163 8.51 10.78 2.95
N THR A 164 9.62 11.10 3.61
CA THR A 164 9.75 12.32 4.41
C THR A 164 10.60 13.31 3.65
N TYR A 165 10.09 14.52 3.44
CA TYR A 165 10.89 15.60 2.86
C TYR A 165 11.91 16.09 3.90
N THR A 166 13.19 15.96 3.60
CA THR A 166 14.29 16.37 4.48
C THR A 166 15.04 17.59 3.95
N GLY A 167 14.48 18.28 2.97
CA GLY A 167 15.01 19.50 2.40
C GLY A 167 14.67 20.74 3.23
N ARG A 168 15.19 21.89 2.79
CA ARG A 168 14.81 23.21 3.31
C ARG A 168 13.42 23.60 2.83
N ASP A 169 12.75 24.51 3.54
CA ASP A 169 11.53 25.15 3.01
C ASP A 169 11.81 25.86 1.67
N MET A 170 10.76 26.06 0.89
CA MET A 170 10.90 26.57 -0.49
C MET A 170 11.58 27.94 -0.53
N LYS A 171 11.23 28.85 0.37
CA LYS A 171 11.82 30.18 0.45
C LYS A 171 13.33 30.14 0.73
N THR A 172 13.72 29.33 1.70
CA THR A 172 15.14 29.15 2.04
C THR A 172 15.90 28.41 0.95
N ALA A 173 15.27 27.41 0.31
CA ALA A 173 15.90 26.63 -0.75
C ALA A 173 16.20 27.46 -2.01
N HIS A 174 15.38 28.47 -2.31
CA HIS A 174 15.49 29.30 -3.50
C HIS A 174 16.11 30.68 -3.24
N ARG A 175 16.50 30.97 -2.01
CA ARG A 175 17.09 32.26 -1.63
C ARG A 175 18.31 32.59 -2.49
N GLY A 176 18.32 33.80 -3.09
CA GLY A 176 19.41 34.31 -3.93
C GLY A 176 19.37 33.81 -5.37
N MET A 177 18.42 32.93 -5.75
CA MET A 177 18.31 32.42 -7.11
C MET A 177 17.63 33.42 -8.05
N LYS A 178 16.87 34.40 -7.53
CA LYS A 178 16.16 35.44 -8.30
C LYS A 178 15.28 34.85 -9.40
N ILE A 179 14.61 33.74 -9.09
CA ILE A 179 13.72 33.03 -10.03
C ILE A 179 12.61 33.98 -10.45
N THR A 180 12.40 34.10 -11.76
CA THR A 180 11.34 34.90 -12.34
C THR A 180 10.03 34.12 -12.45
N ASP A 181 8.90 34.83 -12.61
CA ASP A 181 7.61 34.21 -12.92
C ASP A 181 7.69 33.37 -14.18
N ALA A 182 8.36 33.82 -15.23
CA ALA A 182 8.53 33.09 -16.47
C ALA A 182 9.28 31.76 -16.29
N GLN A 183 10.25 31.71 -15.36
CA GLN A 183 10.95 30.47 -15.04
C GLN A 183 10.08 29.52 -14.22
N PHE A 184 9.30 30.04 -13.28
CA PHE A 184 8.33 29.22 -12.55
C PHE A 184 7.27 28.59 -13.47
N ASP A 185 6.74 29.41 -14.40
CA ASP A 185 5.79 28.93 -15.42
C ASP A 185 6.44 27.90 -16.36
N ALA A 186 7.71 28.08 -16.73
CA ALA A 186 8.44 27.10 -17.53
C ALA A 186 8.55 25.73 -16.84
N VAL A 187 8.77 25.69 -15.52
CA VAL A 187 8.76 24.42 -14.75
C VAL A 187 7.39 23.77 -14.78
N ALA A 188 6.31 24.55 -14.62
CA ALA A 188 4.95 24.04 -14.68
C ALA A 188 4.61 23.48 -16.06
N ASP A 189 4.97 24.18 -17.14
CA ASP A 189 4.79 23.73 -18.52
C ASP A 189 5.57 22.43 -18.80
N ASN A 190 6.82 22.37 -18.34
CA ASN A 190 7.67 21.20 -18.50
C ASN A 190 7.11 20.00 -17.72
N LEU A 191 6.56 20.24 -16.53
CA LEU A 191 5.87 19.19 -15.77
C LEU A 191 4.65 18.66 -16.54
N VAL A 192 3.82 19.51 -17.11
CA VAL A 192 2.67 19.10 -17.95
C VAL A 192 3.15 18.26 -19.15
N LYS A 193 4.22 18.66 -19.81
CA LYS A 193 4.83 17.92 -20.92
C LYS A 193 5.23 16.50 -20.48
N VAL A 194 5.96 16.39 -19.36
CA VAL A 194 6.41 15.12 -18.81
C VAL A 194 5.22 14.24 -18.45
N LEU A 195 4.26 14.75 -17.70
CA LEU A 195 3.06 14.00 -17.29
C LEU A 195 2.27 13.50 -18.52
N THR A 196 2.20 14.30 -19.57
CA THR A 196 1.55 13.90 -20.84
C THR A 196 2.32 12.78 -21.53
N THR A 197 3.65 12.85 -21.58
CA THR A 197 4.51 11.79 -22.12
C THR A 197 4.34 10.49 -21.37
N PHE A 198 4.22 10.55 -20.04
CA PHE A 198 3.95 9.40 -19.17
C PHE A 198 2.47 8.97 -19.16
N LYS A 199 1.62 9.59 -19.99
CA LYS A 199 0.18 9.30 -20.12
C LYS A 199 -0.58 9.40 -18.79
N VAL A 200 -0.16 10.31 -17.92
CA VAL A 200 -0.88 10.58 -16.67
C VAL A 200 -2.24 11.21 -17.00
N PRO A 201 -3.35 10.72 -16.42
CA PRO A 201 -4.67 11.27 -16.68
C PRO A 201 -4.79 12.75 -16.26
N GLY A 202 -5.59 13.54 -16.98
CA GLY A 202 -5.72 14.99 -16.75
C GLY A 202 -6.20 15.38 -15.34
N LYS A 203 -6.91 14.51 -14.65
CA LYS A 203 -7.32 14.72 -13.25
C LYS A 203 -6.09 14.77 -12.33
N GLU A 204 -5.20 13.78 -12.43
CA GLU A 204 -3.97 13.67 -11.66
C GLU A 204 -2.98 14.79 -12.00
N GLN A 205 -2.90 15.18 -13.28
CA GLN A 205 -2.10 16.33 -13.69
C GLN A 205 -2.55 17.62 -13.00
N LYS A 206 -3.86 17.91 -13.00
CA LYS A 206 -4.43 19.10 -12.34
C LYS A 206 -4.20 19.09 -10.84
N GLU A 207 -4.35 17.93 -10.21
CA GLU A 207 -4.15 17.77 -8.77
C GLU A 207 -2.69 18.03 -8.40
N LEU A 208 -1.72 17.49 -9.17
CA LEU A 208 -0.30 17.73 -8.95
C LEU A 208 0.08 19.20 -9.14
N LEU A 209 -0.40 19.84 -10.21
CA LEU A 209 -0.18 21.27 -10.46
C LEU A 209 -0.78 22.13 -9.34
N GLY A 210 -1.93 21.74 -8.80
CA GLY A 210 -2.57 22.39 -7.64
C GLY A 210 -1.75 22.32 -6.36
N LEU A 211 -0.88 21.33 -6.19
CA LEU A 211 0.07 21.24 -5.07
C LEU A 211 1.29 22.16 -5.26
N ILE A 212 1.67 22.44 -6.52
CA ILE A 212 2.87 23.24 -6.84
C ILE A 212 2.54 24.74 -6.96
N ALA A 213 1.40 25.08 -7.50
CA ALA A 213 1.01 26.48 -7.75
C ALA A 213 1.11 27.39 -6.50
N PRO A 214 0.72 26.96 -5.28
CA PRO A 214 0.86 27.78 -4.07
C PRO A 214 2.31 28.10 -3.70
N MET A 215 3.29 27.31 -4.19
CA MET A 215 4.71 27.53 -3.87
C MET A 215 5.32 28.74 -4.60
N ARG A 216 4.61 29.34 -5.57
CA ARG A 216 5.08 30.49 -6.37
C ARG A 216 5.63 31.60 -5.48
N GLY A 217 4.90 32.01 -4.43
CA GLY A 217 5.30 33.09 -3.55
C GLY A 217 6.57 32.82 -2.73
N ASP A 218 6.89 31.54 -2.51
CA ASP A 218 8.10 31.11 -1.80
C ASP A 218 9.28 30.83 -2.73
N VAL A 219 9.06 30.85 -4.06
CA VAL A 219 10.09 30.51 -5.06
C VAL A 219 10.48 31.74 -5.88
N VAL A 220 9.50 32.50 -6.35
CA VAL A 220 9.75 33.69 -7.22
C VAL A 220 10.29 34.85 -6.43
N GLY A 221 11.34 35.48 -6.96
CA GLY A 221 11.93 36.68 -6.38
C GLY A 221 12.81 36.46 -5.13
N GLN A 222 13.10 35.22 -4.77
CA GLN A 222 13.91 34.88 -3.59
C GLN A 222 15.41 35.01 -3.85
#